data_04ddb007b9a02f357b1a940e5bc837e8
#
_entry.id   04ddb007b9a02f357b1a940e5bc837e8
#
_cell.length_a   1.000
_cell.length_b   1.000
_cell.length_c   1.000
_cell.angle_alpha   90.00
_cell.angle_beta   90.00
_cell.angle_gamma   90.00
#
_symmetry.space_group_name_H-M   'P 1'
#
loop_
_entity.id
_entity.type
_entity.pdbx_description
1 polymer ?
#
loop_
_entity_poly.entity_id
_entity_poly.type
_entity_poly.pdbx_seq_one_letter_code
_entity_poly.pdbx_strand_id
1 'polypeptide(L)'
;MMNQLFGNSLLFGGNAPFVEELYENYLDNPGSVSEQWRDYFDKLAQLPGYVARDVPHLPVINAFAEQARKGGYRAAAVAPVDDRKQVSVLQMITAYRFIGDRWANLDPLKRTPRSDVPQLDPAYYGFSDADLNTVFNAGSFKGTPDHATFGQIYDALKATYCGSIGVEYMYISTVAEKRWIQDRLERIHSKPSYTADERKRMLERLTAAETLERYLHTRYVGQKRFSLEGGESLIVSMDELIRVAGAGGVDEIVVGMAHRGRLNVLVNTLGKEPAMLFDEFEGKKAQDLTAGDVKYHMGYSSDVSTPGGPCHLTLAFNPSHLEIVNPVVVGSVYSRQRRRGEKGKDKVLAVLIHGDAAVAGQGVNQEMLNFGQTR
;
A
#
# COMPACT_ATOMS: atom_id res chain seq x y z
N MET A 1 28.07 -14.23 -13.76
CA MET A 1 29.46 -13.85 -13.50
C MET A 1 29.58 -12.50 -12.79
N MET A 2 29.06 -11.38 -13.30
CA MET A 2 29.17 -10.05 -12.64
C MET A 2 28.81 -10.07 -11.15
N ASN A 3 27.76 -10.79 -10.71
CA ASN A 3 27.40 -10.91 -9.29
C ASN A 3 28.44 -11.61 -8.39
N GLN A 4 29.35 -12.38 -8.98
CA GLN A 4 30.44 -13.02 -8.23
C GLN A 4 31.71 -12.17 -8.20
N LEU A 5 31.88 -11.30 -9.19
CA LEU A 5 32.94 -10.29 -9.24
C LEU A 5 32.74 -9.16 -8.23
N PHE A 6 31.49 -8.86 -7.86
CA PHE A 6 31.16 -7.86 -6.82
C PHE A 6 31.65 -8.19 -5.40
N GLY A 7 32.12 -9.41 -5.18
CA GLY A 7 32.71 -9.81 -3.89
C GLY A 7 34.20 -9.47 -3.73
N ASN A 8 34.88 -8.95 -4.76
CA ASN A 8 36.31 -8.70 -4.75
C ASN A 8 36.57 -7.18 -4.73
N SER A 9 37.22 -6.69 -3.69
CA SER A 9 37.41 -5.25 -3.41
C SER A 9 38.21 -4.47 -4.48
N LEU A 10 38.91 -5.14 -5.40
CA LEU A 10 39.64 -4.53 -6.51
C LEU A 10 38.77 -4.06 -7.67
N LEU A 11 37.50 -4.46 -7.71
CA LEU A 11 36.55 -4.16 -8.79
C LEU A 11 35.48 -3.16 -8.41
N PHE A 12 35.53 -2.62 -7.18
CA PHE A 12 34.59 -1.59 -6.73
C PHE A 12 35.13 -0.19 -7.04
N GLY A 13 34.34 0.60 -7.76
CA GLY A 13 34.63 2.00 -8.06
C GLY A 13 34.73 2.28 -9.57
N GLY A 14 35.34 3.39 -9.93
CA GLY A 14 35.43 3.89 -11.33
C GLY A 14 36.13 2.98 -12.35
N ASN A 15 36.67 1.83 -11.92
CA ASN A 15 37.43 0.90 -12.77
C ASN A 15 36.55 -0.26 -13.33
N ALA A 16 35.32 -0.42 -12.89
CA ALA A 16 34.45 -1.50 -13.35
C ALA A 16 34.25 -1.54 -14.88
N PRO A 17 33.98 -0.41 -15.55
CA PRO A 17 33.83 -0.39 -17.00
C PRO A 17 35.09 -0.78 -17.76
N PHE A 18 36.26 -0.41 -17.23
CA PHE A 18 37.56 -0.77 -17.84
C PHE A 18 37.86 -2.28 -17.73
N VAL A 19 37.54 -2.88 -16.59
CA VAL A 19 37.72 -4.32 -16.40
C VAL A 19 36.72 -5.12 -17.21
N GLU A 20 35.51 -4.61 -17.38
CA GLU A 20 34.48 -5.21 -18.23
C GLU A 20 34.92 -5.21 -19.71
N GLU A 21 35.46 -4.12 -20.21
CA GLU A 21 36.02 -4.00 -21.55
C GLU A 21 37.18 -4.99 -21.76
N LEU A 22 38.08 -5.11 -20.80
CA LEU A 22 39.18 -6.09 -20.88
C LEU A 22 38.68 -7.53 -20.88
N TYR A 23 37.63 -7.83 -20.10
CA TYR A 23 37.03 -9.15 -20.08
C TYR A 23 36.32 -9.52 -21.38
N GLU A 24 35.60 -8.58 -21.99
CA GLU A 24 34.99 -8.76 -23.29
C GLU A 24 36.05 -9.05 -24.37
N ASN A 25 37.15 -8.29 -24.35
CA ASN A 25 38.27 -8.51 -25.24
C ASN A 25 38.94 -9.89 -25.04
N TYR A 26 39.06 -10.34 -23.77
CA TYR A 26 39.57 -11.67 -23.43
C TYR A 26 38.65 -12.77 -23.94
N LEU A 27 37.31 -12.61 -23.83
CA LEU A 27 36.33 -13.59 -24.29
C LEU A 27 36.36 -13.75 -25.85
N ASP A 28 36.59 -12.64 -26.55
CA ASP A 28 36.71 -12.64 -28.02
C ASP A 28 38.06 -13.23 -28.46
N ASN A 29 39.15 -12.78 -27.87
CA ASN A 29 40.50 -13.27 -28.10
C ASN A 29 41.37 -13.19 -26.87
N PRO A 30 41.66 -14.31 -26.17
CA PRO A 30 42.52 -14.32 -24.97
C PRO A 30 43.90 -13.69 -25.15
N GLY A 31 44.39 -13.63 -26.41
CA GLY A 31 45.66 -13.00 -26.76
C GLY A 31 45.60 -11.46 -26.84
N SER A 32 44.42 -10.85 -26.79
CA SER A 32 44.26 -9.39 -26.89
C SER A 32 44.51 -8.64 -25.58
N VAL A 33 44.56 -9.36 -24.47
CA VAL A 33 44.84 -8.79 -23.14
C VAL A 33 46.25 -9.14 -22.67
N SER A 34 46.77 -8.36 -21.72
CA SER A 34 48.10 -8.64 -21.14
C SER A 34 48.12 -9.99 -20.39
N GLU A 35 49.28 -10.61 -20.31
CA GLU A 35 49.51 -11.91 -19.65
C GLU A 35 48.93 -11.90 -18.19
N GLN A 36 49.08 -10.79 -17.47
CA GLN A 36 48.59 -10.58 -16.14
C GLN A 36 47.08 -10.63 -16.05
N TRP A 37 46.36 -10.03 -17.02
CA TRP A 37 44.91 -10.06 -17.09
C TRP A 37 44.38 -11.43 -17.58
N ARG A 38 45.11 -12.08 -18.45
CA ARG A 38 44.78 -13.43 -18.92
C ARG A 38 44.82 -14.41 -17.75
N ASP A 39 45.89 -14.43 -16.99
CA ASP A 39 46.04 -15.27 -15.80
C ASP A 39 44.93 -15.01 -14.75
N TYR A 40 44.54 -13.76 -14.64
CA TYR A 40 43.45 -13.38 -13.73
C TYR A 40 42.10 -13.94 -14.21
N PHE A 41 41.76 -13.82 -15.48
CA PHE A 41 40.50 -14.32 -16.03
C PHE A 41 40.48 -15.87 -16.11
N ASP A 42 41.58 -16.49 -16.39
CA ASP A 42 41.73 -17.95 -16.35
C ASP A 42 41.50 -18.53 -14.94
N LYS A 43 41.97 -17.86 -13.90
CA LYS A 43 41.69 -18.24 -12.51
C LYS A 43 40.24 -18.04 -12.12
N LEU A 44 39.59 -17.02 -12.62
CA LEU A 44 38.15 -16.79 -12.44
C LEU A 44 37.31 -17.94 -13.01
N ALA A 45 37.70 -18.46 -14.15
CA ALA A 45 37.03 -19.58 -14.80
C ALA A 45 37.12 -20.92 -14.00
N GLN A 46 38.03 -21.01 -13.04
CA GLN A 46 38.23 -22.19 -12.20
C GLN A 46 37.50 -22.15 -10.85
N LEU A 47 36.79 -21.08 -10.54
CA LEU A 47 36.05 -20.94 -9.27
C LEU A 47 34.82 -21.85 -9.22
N PRO A 48 34.52 -22.48 -8.05
CA PRO A 48 33.31 -23.28 -7.87
C PRO A 48 32.04 -22.46 -8.13
N GLY A 49 31.21 -22.93 -9.05
CA GLY A 49 29.99 -22.23 -9.45
C GLY A 49 30.10 -21.42 -10.77
N TYR A 50 31.26 -21.44 -11.42
CA TYR A 50 31.42 -20.87 -12.74
C TYR A 50 30.60 -21.67 -13.77
N VAL A 51 29.68 -21.01 -14.45
CA VAL A 51 28.92 -21.62 -15.55
C VAL A 51 29.76 -21.50 -16.83
N ALA A 52 30.15 -22.63 -17.39
CA ALA A 52 31.17 -22.82 -18.46
C ALA A 52 30.85 -22.20 -19.83
N ARG A 53 30.03 -21.15 -19.95
CA ARG A 53 29.78 -20.39 -21.19
C ARG A 53 29.38 -18.96 -20.89
N ASP A 54 30.36 -18.13 -20.65
CA ASP A 54 30.19 -16.70 -20.92
C ASP A 54 30.53 -16.45 -22.39
N VAL A 55 29.71 -15.68 -23.07
CA VAL A 55 29.89 -15.33 -24.48
C VAL A 55 30.12 -13.84 -24.60
N PRO A 56 31.02 -13.39 -25.49
CA PRO A 56 31.26 -11.96 -25.69
C PRO A 56 29.96 -11.24 -26.12
N HIS A 57 29.66 -10.13 -25.52
CA HIS A 57 28.50 -9.31 -25.85
C HIS A 57 28.75 -8.40 -27.08
N LEU A 58 30.00 -8.11 -27.43
CA LEU A 58 30.40 -7.29 -28.56
C LEU A 58 29.74 -7.69 -29.90
N PRO A 59 29.63 -8.99 -30.26
CA PRO A 59 28.93 -9.40 -31.49
C PRO A 59 27.43 -9.04 -31.46
N VAL A 60 26.79 -9.15 -30.26
CA VAL A 60 25.37 -8.81 -30.07
C VAL A 60 25.19 -7.30 -30.20
N ILE A 61 26.02 -6.53 -29.51
CA ILE A 61 26.02 -5.06 -29.57
C ILE A 61 26.22 -4.57 -31.00
N ASN A 62 27.18 -5.15 -31.70
CA ASN A 62 27.44 -4.80 -33.09
C ASN A 62 26.30 -5.20 -34.05
N ALA A 63 25.65 -6.36 -33.82
CA ALA A 63 24.49 -6.78 -34.59
C ALA A 63 23.29 -5.81 -34.38
N PHE A 64 23.04 -5.34 -33.13
CA PHE A 64 22.05 -4.32 -32.88
C PHE A 64 22.42 -2.95 -33.52
N ALA A 65 23.68 -2.55 -33.45
CA ALA A 65 24.16 -1.33 -34.08
C ALA A 65 24.04 -1.37 -35.61
N GLU A 66 24.35 -2.52 -36.25
CA GLU A 66 24.12 -2.73 -37.68
C GLU A 66 22.64 -2.74 -38.03
N GLN A 67 21.80 -3.36 -37.23
CA GLN A 67 20.36 -3.39 -37.47
C GLN A 67 19.76 -2.00 -37.34
N ALA A 68 20.23 -1.20 -36.38
CA ALA A 68 19.86 0.21 -36.23
C ALA A 68 20.31 1.05 -37.46
N ARG A 69 21.49 0.78 -38.03
CA ARG A 69 21.97 1.45 -39.23
C ARG A 69 21.24 1.01 -40.51
N LYS A 70 20.76 -0.24 -40.58
CA LYS A 70 20.04 -0.78 -41.75
C LYS A 70 18.57 -0.33 -41.83
N GLY A 71 18.07 0.46 -40.86
CA GLY A 71 16.81 1.20 -41.01
C GLY A 71 15.60 0.35 -41.35
N GLY A 72 15.35 -0.73 -40.62
CA GLY A 72 14.36 -1.73 -40.99
C GLY A 72 13.15 -1.87 -40.07
N TYR A 73 12.60 -0.78 -39.53
CA TYR A 73 11.21 -0.72 -39.07
C TYR A 73 10.57 0.57 -39.56
N ARG A 74 9.86 0.50 -40.66
CA ARG A 74 8.85 1.50 -41.03
C ARG A 74 7.66 1.26 -40.04
N ALA A 75 7.73 1.84 -38.85
CA ALA A 75 6.55 2.16 -38.12
C ALA A 75 5.73 3.13 -38.96
N ALA A 76 4.43 2.90 -39.11
CA ALA A 76 3.52 3.86 -39.71
C ALA A 76 3.84 5.23 -39.11
N ALA A 77 3.92 6.26 -39.98
CA ALA A 77 4.33 7.60 -39.62
C ALA A 77 3.35 8.22 -38.58
N VAL A 78 3.60 7.92 -37.32
CA VAL A 78 3.22 8.80 -36.22
C VAL A 78 4.26 9.92 -36.26
N ALA A 79 3.83 11.17 -36.34
CA ALA A 79 4.71 12.32 -36.25
C ALA A 79 5.69 12.11 -35.10
N PRO A 80 6.98 12.43 -35.23
CA PRO A 80 7.94 12.19 -34.16
C PRO A 80 7.47 12.93 -32.91
N VAL A 81 6.98 12.18 -31.94
CA VAL A 81 6.77 12.71 -30.60
C VAL A 81 8.15 13.14 -30.12
N ASP A 82 8.28 14.39 -29.70
CA ASP A 82 9.51 14.87 -29.08
C ASP A 82 9.86 13.91 -27.93
N ASP A 83 10.95 13.15 -28.09
CA ASP A 83 11.39 12.15 -27.12
C ASP A 83 11.51 12.76 -25.71
N ARG A 84 11.81 14.06 -25.61
CA ARG A 84 11.84 14.78 -24.33
C ARG A 84 10.45 14.88 -23.71
N LYS A 85 9.43 15.20 -24.50
CA LYS A 85 8.04 15.28 -23.98
C LYS A 85 7.53 13.90 -23.59
N GLN A 86 7.91 12.84 -24.29
CA GLN A 86 7.58 11.48 -23.87
C GLN A 86 8.18 11.16 -22.50
N VAL A 87 9.44 11.51 -22.23
CA VAL A 87 10.07 11.35 -20.91
C VAL A 87 9.38 12.20 -19.87
N SER A 88 9.02 13.44 -20.21
CA SER A 88 8.28 14.35 -19.32
C SER A 88 6.92 13.80 -18.87
N VAL A 89 6.17 13.12 -19.76
CA VAL A 89 4.93 12.42 -19.40
C VAL A 89 5.18 11.35 -18.34
N LEU A 90 6.20 10.52 -18.52
CA LEU A 90 6.52 9.45 -17.55
C LEU A 90 7.01 10.02 -16.20
N GLN A 91 7.74 11.13 -16.24
CA GLN A 91 8.14 11.85 -15.02
C GLN A 91 6.93 12.43 -14.29
N MET A 92 5.99 13.03 -15.01
CA MET A 92 4.75 13.56 -14.44
C MET A 92 3.89 12.44 -13.83
N ILE A 93 3.72 11.30 -14.50
CA ILE A 93 3.05 10.12 -13.95
C ILE A 93 3.69 9.69 -12.62
N THR A 94 5.01 9.66 -12.60
CA THR A 94 5.77 9.31 -11.40
C THR A 94 5.55 10.34 -10.28
N ALA A 95 5.53 11.63 -10.57
CA ALA A 95 5.27 12.68 -9.60
C ALA A 95 3.88 12.55 -8.99
N TYR A 96 2.85 12.30 -9.81
CA TYR A 96 1.49 12.07 -9.28
C TYR A 96 1.41 10.87 -8.34
N ARG A 97 2.13 9.79 -8.63
CA ARG A 97 2.22 8.61 -7.75
C ARG A 97 2.91 8.89 -6.42
N PHE A 98 3.91 9.80 -6.41
CA PHE A 98 4.70 10.11 -5.22
C PHE A 98 4.10 11.20 -4.34
N ILE A 99 3.49 12.22 -4.93
CA ILE A 99 3.11 13.44 -4.21
C ILE A 99 1.69 13.92 -4.58
N GLY A 100 0.90 13.12 -5.30
CA GLY A 100 -0.47 13.47 -5.66
C GLY A 100 -1.39 13.67 -4.46
N ASP A 101 -1.12 12.95 -3.36
CA ASP A 101 -1.79 13.10 -2.07
C ASP A 101 -1.74 14.54 -1.53
N ARG A 102 -0.65 15.28 -1.76
CA ARG A 102 -0.49 16.68 -1.35
C ARG A 102 -1.48 17.62 -2.02
N TRP A 103 -1.99 17.27 -3.20
CA TRP A 103 -3.03 18.01 -3.91
C TRP A 103 -4.41 17.38 -3.76
N ALA A 104 -4.53 16.25 -3.09
CA ALA A 104 -5.80 15.59 -2.84
C ALA A 104 -6.70 16.43 -1.92
N ASN A 105 -8.01 16.30 -2.10
CA ASN A 105 -9.02 17.01 -1.31
C ASN A 105 -9.34 16.23 -0.04
N LEU A 106 -8.43 16.24 0.92
CA LEU A 106 -8.49 15.45 2.15
C LEU A 106 -9.13 16.19 3.32
N ASP A 107 -9.32 17.52 3.21
CA ASP A 107 -9.96 18.32 4.25
C ASP A 107 -11.44 18.60 3.91
N PRO A 108 -12.40 17.81 4.44
CA PRO A 108 -13.82 18.02 4.19
C PRO A 108 -14.33 19.34 4.77
N LEU A 109 -13.64 19.90 5.77
CA LEU A 109 -14.01 21.16 6.43
C LEU A 109 -13.39 22.38 5.73
N LYS A 110 -12.50 22.18 4.76
CA LYS A 110 -11.80 23.23 4.01
C LYS A 110 -11.13 24.28 4.91
N ARG A 111 -10.52 23.82 6.00
CA ARG A 111 -9.88 24.69 7.02
C ARG A 111 -8.53 25.21 6.58
N THR A 112 -7.84 24.44 5.74
CA THR A 112 -6.51 24.79 5.23
C THR A 112 -6.54 24.86 3.71
N PRO A 113 -6.07 25.98 3.10
CA PRO A 113 -5.89 26.03 1.66
C PRO A 113 -4.86 25.01 1.22
N ARG A 114 -5.08 24.41 0.04
CA ARG A 114 -4.10 23.49 -0.54
C ARG A 114 -2.84 24.25 -0.94
N SER A 115 -1.69 23.70 -0.61
CA SER A 115 -0.41 24.24 -1.05
C SER A 115 -0.20 24.00 -2.54
N ASP A 116 0.46 24.92 -3.21
CA ASP A 116 0.90 24.71 -4.58
C ASP A 116 1.94 23.57 -4.61
N VAL A 117 1.78 22.67 -5.58
CA VAL A 117 2.70 21.56 -5.84
C VAL A 117 3.14 21.68 -7.31
N PRO A 118 4.20 22.45 -7.60
CA PRO A 118 4.60 22.73 -8.98
C PRO A 118 4.85 21.49 -9.82
N GLN A 119 5.31 20.40 -9.19
CA GLN A 119 5.60 19.12 -9.87
C GLN A 119 4.31 18.39 -10.34
N LEU A 120 3.13 18.86 -9.98
CA LEU A 120 1.85 18.35 -10.50
C LEU A 120 1.29 19.22 -11.62
N ASP A 121 1.92 20.37 -11.91
CA ASP A 121 1.55 21.25 -13.00
C ASP A 121 2.20 20.78 -14.32
N PRO A 122 1.43 20.58 -15.40
CA PRO A 122 1.96 20.30 -16.73
C PRO A 122 3.04 21.29 -17.21
N ALA A 123 2.90 22.58 -16.86
CA ALA A 123 3.86 23.62 -17.25
C ALA A 123 5.27 23.36 -16.69
N TYR A 124 5.38 22.72 -15.52
CA TYR A 124 6.65 22.32 -14.93
C TYR A 124 7.45 21.37 -15.86
N TYR A 125 6.75 20.59 -16.67
CA TYR A 125 7.33 19.64 -17.64
C TYR A 125 7.38 20.18 -19.07
N GLY A 126 7.08 21.46 -19.26
CA GLY A 126 7.09 22.11 -20.57
C GLY A 126 5.87 21.78 -21.44
N PHE A 127 4.76 21.33 -20.85
CA PHE A 127 3.49 21.15 -21.54
C PHE A 127 2.65 22.43 -21.53
N SER A 128 1.85 22.60 -22.58
CA SER A 128 0.88 23.67 -22.76
C SER A 128 -0.43 23.12 -23.32
N ASP A 129 -1.43 23.96 -23.46
CA ASP A 129 -2.71 23.58 -24.06
C ASP A 129 -2.57 23.02 -25.49
N ALA A 130 -1.53 23.42 -26.23
CA ALA A 130 -1.24 22.90 -27.56
C ALA A 130 -0.90 21.41 -27.56
N ASP A 131 -0.46 20.86 -26.42
CA ASP A 131 -0.05 19.48 -26.29
C ASP A 131 -1.21 18.54 -25.90
N LEU A 132 -2.36 19.07 -25.50
CA LEU A 132 -3.48 18.29 -24.96
C LEU A 132 -3.94 17.15 -25.86
N ASN A 133 -3.88 17.34 -27.18
CA ASN A 133 -4.29 16.33 -28.16
C ASN A 133 -3.12 15.47 -28.66
N THR A 134 -1.89 15.71 -28.23
CA THR A 134 -0.72 14.92 -28.61
C THR A 134 -0.78 13.57 -27.90
N VAL A 135 -0.59 12.49 -28.65
CA VAL A 135 -0.63 11.11 -28.14
C VAL A 135 0.74 10.72 -27.61
N PHE A 136 0.77 10.21 -26.39
CA PHE A 136 1.95 9.70 -25.72
C PHE A 136 1.74 8.26 -25.24
N ASN A 137 2.84 7.55 -25.00
CA ASN A 137 2.81 6.27 -24.33
C ASN A 137 2.73 6.50 -22.82
N ALA A 138 1.67 5.97 -22.20
CA ALA A 138 1.43 6.09 -20.75
C ALA A 138 2.32 5.16 -19.89
N GLY A 139 3.18 4.36 -20.50
CA GLY A 139 4.09 3.46 -19.81
C GLY A 139 3.37 2.44 -18.93
N SER A 140 3.68 2.47 -17.64
CA SER A 140 3.05 1.56 -16.66
C SER A 140 1.76 2.10 -16.06
N PHE A 141 1.26 3.27 -16.47
CA PHE A 141 0.02 3.85 -15.97
C PHE A 141 -1.19 3.10 -16.52
N LYS A 142 -2.11 2.69 -15.63
CA LYS A 142 -3.28 1.87 -15.97
C LYS A 142 -4.60 2.66 -16.01
N GLY A 143 -4.54 3.96 -15.77
CA GLY A 143 -5.71 4.84 -15.83
C GLY A 143 -6.14 5.23 -17.26
N THR A 144 -5.32 4.89 -18.27
CA THR A 144 -5.62 5.11 -19.69
C THR A 144 -5.18 3.90 -20.51
N PRO A 145 -5.57 3.78 -21.81
CA PRO A 145 -4.89 2.91 -22.77
C PRO A 145 -3.40 3.23 -22.82
N ASP A 146 -2.59 2.27 -23.28
CA ASP A 146 -1.13 2.40 -23.38
C ASP A 146 -0.68 3.63 -24.19
N HIS A 147 -1.48 4.01 -25.22
CA HIS A 147 -1.34 5.24 -25.97
C HIS A 147 -2.61 6.08 -25.79
N ALA A 148 -2.45 7.26 -25.22
CA ALA A 148 -3.53 8.19 -24.92
C ALA A 148 -3.07 9.63 -25.15
N THR A 149 -4.01 10.54 -25.34
CA THR A 149 -3.66 11.96 -25.45
C THR A 149 -3.15 12.48 -24.12
N PHE A 150 -2.30 13.51 -24.13
CA PHE A 150 -1.80 14.16 -22.92
C PHE A 150 -2.95 14.59 -21.99
N GLY A 151 -4.00 15.18 -22.55
CA GLY A 151 -5.19 15.57 -21.76
C GLY A 151 -5.85 14.39 -21.05
N GLN A 152 -6.01 13.24 -21.74
CA GLN A 152 -6.56 12.03 -21.14
C GLN A 152 -5.68 11.50 -19.98
N ILE A 153 -4.34 11.46 -20.18
CA ILE A 153 -3.40 11.04 -19.14
C ILE A 153 -3.48 11.99 -17.95
N TYR A 154 -3.44 13.28 -18.18
CA TYR A 154 -3.48 14.30 -17.13
C TYR A 154 -4.77 14.26 -16.31
N ASP A 155 -5.93 14.15 -16.97
CA ASP A 155 -7.22 14.07 -16.29
C ASP A 155 -7.35 12.76 -15.47
N ALA A 156 -6.88 11.65 -16.03
CA ALA A 156 -6.85 10.38 -15.31
C ALA A 156 -5.93 10.42 -14.08
N LEU A 157 -4.78 11.07 -14.17
CA LEU A 157 -3.86 11.27 -13.04
C LEU A 157 -4.51 12.11 -11.94
N LYS A 158 -5.12 13.24 -12.28
CA LYS A 158 -5.85 14.08 -11.30
C LYS A 158 -6.98 13.30 -10.65
N ALA A 159 -7.77 12.58 -11.45
CA ALA A 159 -8.89 11.80 -10.94
C ALA A 159 -8.43 10.69 -9.97
N THR A 160 -7.28 10.07 -10.25
CA THR A 160 -6.74 8.97 -9.46
C THR A 160 -6.10 9.44 -8.16
N TYR A 161 -5.23 10.46 -8.23
CA TYR A 161 -4.33 10.81 -7.13
C TYR A 161 -4.67 12.11 -6.40
N CYS A 162 -5.55 12.96 -6.98
CA CYS A 162 -5.90 14.27 -6.42
C CYS A 162 -7.38 14.39 -6.05
N GLY A 163 -8.11 13.29 -5.98
CA GLY A 163 -9.51 13.23 -5.55
C GLY A 163 -9.66 13.38 -4.04
N SER A 164 -10.66 12.70 -3.47
CA SER A 164 -10.92 12.68 -2.02
C SER A 164 -10.17 11.59 -1.27
N ILE A 165 -9.29 10.86 -1.93
CA ILE A 165 -8.46 9.79 -1.35
C ILE A 165 -7.00 10.16 -1.58
N GLY A 166 -6.21 10.27 -0.51
CA GLY A 166 -4.75 10.36 -0.56
C GLY A 166 -4.13 8.98 -0.46
N VAL A 167 -3.10 8.71 -1.26
CA VAL A 167 -2.44 7.40 -1.28
C VAL A 167 -0.94 7.58 -1.26
N GLU A 168 -0.30 7.02 -0.24
CA GLU A 168 1.15 7.00 -0.07
C GLU A 168 1.65 5.56 -0.08
N TYR A 169 2.26 5.09 -1.17
CA TYR A 169 2.70 3.70 -1.33
C TYR A 169 4.03 3.54 -2.10
N MET A 170 4.54 4.63 -2.66
CA MET A 170 5.73 4.55 -3.53
C MET A 170 7.01 4.16 -2.80
N TYR A 171 7.04 4.28 -1.46
CA TYR A 171 8.13 3.81 -0.61
C TYR A 171 8.21 2.28 -0.49
N ILE A 172 7.18 1.53 -0.88
CA ILE A 172 7.18 0.06 -0.86
C ILE A 172 8.28 -0.44 -1.77
N SER A 173 9.22 -1.24 -1.23
CA SER A 173 10.36 -1.76 -1.97
C SER A 173 9.99 -2.91 -2.90
N THR A 174 9.00 -3.75 -2.52
CA THR A 174 8.53 -4.88 -3.31
C THR A 174 7.77 -4.41 -4.54
N VAL A 175 8.35 -4.60 -5.72
CA VAL A 175 7.76 -4.15 -6.99
C VAL A 175 6.39 -4.77 -7.25
N ALA A 176 6.20 -6.04 -6.93
CA ALA A 176 4.92 -6.74 -7.13
C ALA A 176 3.79 -6.12 -6.31
N GLU A 177 4.02 -5.82 -5.03
CA GLU A 177 3.05 -5.16 -4.15
C GLU A 177 2.72 -3.75 -4.63
N LYS A 178 3.74 -2.97 -4.99
CA LYS A 178 3.57 -1.63 -5.53
C LYS A 178 2.69 -1.63 -6.79
N ARG A 179 2.96 -2.54 -7.73
CA ARG A 179 2.18 -2.68 -8.96
C ARG A 179 0.76 -3.16 -8.69
N TRP A 180 0.57 -4.02 -7.70
CA TRP A 180 -0.75 -4.48 -7.28
C TRP A 180 -1.64 -3.32 -6.80
N ILE A 181 -1.07 -2.37 -6.04
CA ILE A 181 -1.77 -1.16 -5.60
C ILE A 181 -2.06 -0.25 -6.80
N GLN A 182 -1.05 0.02 -7.64
CA GLN A 182 -1.18 0.87 -8.83
C GLN A 182 -2.30 0.39 -9.74
N ASP A 183 -2.31 -0.90 -10.07
CA ASP A 183 -3.30 -1.48 -10.97
C ASP A 183 -4.73 -1.31 -10.45
N ARG A 184 -4.93 -1.46 -9.13
CA ARG A 184 -6.26 -1.29 -8.51
C ARG A 184 -6.73 0.15 -8.47
N LEU A 185 -5.86 1.07 -8.11
CA LEU A 185 -6.20 2.49 -8.00
C LEU A 185 -6.41 3.13 -9.36
N GLU A 186 -5.48 2.89 -10.29
CA GLU A 186 -5.43 3.56 -11.58
C GLU A 186 -6.58 3.13 -12.49
N ARG A 187 -6.90 1.83 -12.57
CA ARG A 187 -8.02 1.33 -13.41
C ARG A 187 -9.37 1.92 -13.05
N ILE A 188 -9.59 2.26 -11.82
CA ILE A 188 -10.86 2.81 -11.33
C ILE A 188 -10.76 4.31 -11.00
N HIS A 189 -9.62 4.94 -11.29
CA HIS A 189 -9.35 6.34 -10.93
C HIS A 189 -9.65 6.66 -9.47
N SER A 190 -9.30 5.75 -8.55
CA SER A 190 -9.67 5.82 -7.11
C SER A 190 -11.16 6.04 -6.84
N LYS A 191 -12.04 5.67 -7.77
CA LYS A 191 -13.50 5.79 -7.68
C LYS A 191 -14.15 4.43 -7.86
N PRO A 192 -14.27 3.62 -6.79
CA PRO A 192 -14.95 2.33 -6.87
C PRO A 192 -16.43 2.53 -7.24
N SER A 193 -16.94 1.61 -8.04
CA SER A 193 -18.36 1.53 -8.35
C SER A 193 -19.04 0.53 -7.41
N TYR A 194 -20.20 0.89 -6.89
CA TYR A 194 -21.00 0.06 -6.00
C TYR A 194 -22.37 -0.20 -6.62
N THR A 195 -22.87 -1.41 -6.45
CA THR A 195 -24.24 -1.79 -6.78
C THR A 195 -25.26 -1.06 -5.89
N ALA A 196 -26.53 -1.11 -6.27
CA ALA A 196 -27.60 -0.52 -5.47
C ALA A 196 -27.69 -1.17 -4.07
N ASP A 197 -27.50 -2.49 -3.99
CA ASP A 197 -27.58 -3.22 -2.72
C ASP A 197 -26.39 -2.93 -1.82
N GLU A 198 -25.17 -2.83 -2.36
CA GLU A 198 -24.01 -2.38 -1.59
C GLU A 198 -24.20 -0.97 -1.05
N ARG A 199 -24.73 -0.03 -1.84
CA ARG A 199 -25.03 1.31 -1.36
C ARG A 199 -26.11 1.35 -0.26
N LYS A 200 -27.16 0.52 -0.39
CA LYS A 200 -28.18 0.37 0.67
C LYS A 200 -27.55 -0.16 1.96
N ARG A 201 -26.70 -1.18 1.87
CA ARG A 201 -25.98 -1.73 3.02
C ARG A 201 -25.09 -0.67 3.69
N MET A 202 -24.34 0.11 2.90
CA MET A 202 -23.53 1.21 3.44
C MET A 202 -24.39 2.23 4.18
N LEU A 203 -25.53 2.64 3.58
CA LEU A 203 -26.47 3.56 4.22
C LEU A 203 -27.06 2.98 5.50
N GLU A 204 -27.41 1.70 5.52
CA GLU A 204 -27.87 1.00 6.71
C GLU A 204 -26.84 1.04 7.84
N ARG A 205 -25.56 0.75 7.52
CA ARG A 205 -24.46 0.80 8.50
C ARG A 205 -24.23 2.22 9.03
N LEU A 206 -24.25 3.23 8.16
CA LEU A 206 -24.13 4.64 8.56
C LEU A 206 -25.29 5.06 9.48
N THR A 207 -26.52 4.70 9.10
CA THR A 207 -27.70 5.01 9.89
C THR A 207 -27.65 4.34 11.27
N ALA A 208 -27.24 3.07 11.32
CA ALA A 208 -27.08 2.33 12.58
C ALA A 208 -26.04 3.00 13.48
N ALA A 209 -24.88 3.37 12.93
CA ALA A 209 -23.82 4.05 13.65
C ALA A 209 -24.27 5.39 14.23
N GLU A 210 -24.88 6.27 13.43
CA GLU A 210 -25.39 7.57 13.86
C GLU A 210 -26.52 7.43 14.88
N THR A 211 -27.45 6.52 14.66
CA THR A 211 -28.60 6.31 15.56
C THR A 211 -28.14 5.89 16.95
N LEU A 212 -27.16 5.00 17.05
CA LEU A 212 -26.60 4.60 18.33
C LEU A 212 -25.98 5.79 19.08
N GLU A 213 -25.16 6.60 18.39
CA GLU A 213 -24.54 7.78 19.00
C GLU A 213 -25.58 8.79 19.47
N ARG A 214 -26.59 9.09 18.66
CA ARG A 214 -27.69 9.99 19.02
C ARG A 214 -28.51 9.47 20.21
N TYR A 215 -28.80 8.16 20.24
CA TYR A 215 -29.48 7.54 21.36
C TYR A 215 -28.70 7.67 22.67
N LEU A 216 -27.41 7.30 22.65
CA LEU A 216 -26.53 7.41 23.80
C LEU A 216 -26.38 8.86 24.28
N HIS A 217 -26.30 9.83 23.35
CA HIS A 217 -26.21 11.24 23.66
C HIS A 217 -27.47 11.74 24.39
N THR A 218 -28.63 11.35 23.93
CA THR A 218 -29.92 11.81 24.47
C THR A 218 -30.26 11.12 25.79
N ARG A 219 -29.99 9.81 25.87
CA ARG A 219 -30.41 8.99 27.03
C ARG A 219 -29.44 9.11 28.20
N TYR A 220 -28.15 9.21 27.95
CA TYR A 220 -27.10 9.18 28.97
C TYR A 220 -26.29 10.47 28.98
N VAL A 221 -26.98 11.59 29.23
CA VAL A 221 -26.38 12.93 29.23
C VAL A 221 -25.25 13.00 30.26
N GLY A 222 -24.12 13.57 29.85
CA GLY A 222 -22.94 13.78 30.70
C GLY A 222 -22.11 12.52 31.01
N GLN A 223 -22.55 11.35 30.58
CA GLN A 223 -21.73 10.15 30.71
C GLN A 223 -20.64 10.07 29.63
N LYS A 224 -19.42 9.67 30.01
CA LYS A 224 -18.28 9.50 29.15
C LYS A 224 -18.52 8.31 28.22
N ARG A 225 -18.49 8.54 26.90
CA ARG A 225 -18.76 7.52 25.88
C ARG A 225 -17.77 7.46 24.72
N PHE A 226 -16.89 8.48 24.56
CA PHE A 226 -15.98 8.58 23.44
C PHE A 226 -16.67 8.35 22.10
N SER A 227 -17.59 9.24 21.76
CA SER A 227 -18.45 9.18 20.58
C SER A 227 -17.70 8.98 19.27
N LEU A 228 -18.32 8.25 18.34
CA LEU A 228 -17.87 8.09 16.96
C LEU A 228 -18.37 9.23 16.03
N GLU A 229 -19.11 10.19 16.53
CA GLU A 229 -19.66 11.29 15.73
C GLU A 229 -18.58 11.95 14.85
N GLY A 230 -18.86 12.03 13.55
CA GLY A 230 -17.92 12.47 12.52
C GLY A 230 -17.02 11.37 11.93
N GLY A 231 -17.05 10.16 12.48
CA GLY A 231 -16.28 9.01 12.02
C GLY A 231 -17.14 7.77 11.71
N GLU A 232 -18.44 7.94 11.46
CA GLU A 232 -19.40 6.84 11.26
C GLU A 232 -19.04 5.92 10.09
N SER A 233 -18.31 6.44 9.11
CA SER A 233 -17.75 5.67 7.99
C SER A 233 -16.83 4.51 8.43
N LEU A 234 -16.28 4.55 9.66
CA LEU A 234 -15.53 3.44 10.24
C LEU A 234 -16.36 2.17 10.27
N ILE A 235 -17.64 2.26 10.64
CA ILE A 235 -18.53 1.07 10.72
C ILE A 235 -18.76 0.46 9.34
N VAL A 236 -18.92 1.31 8.32
CA VAL A 236 -19.02 0.85 6.92
C VAL A 236 -17.73 0.18 6.46
N SER A 237 -16.59 0.80 6.77
CA SER A 237 -15.27 0.27 6.40
C SER A 237 -14.99 -1.07 7.07
N MET A 238 -15.35 -1.23 8.35
CA MET A 238 -15.19 -2.48 9.09
C MET A 238 -16.11 -3.57 8.55
N ASP A 239 -17.38 -3.25 8.24
CA ASP A 239 -18.33 -4.17 7.64
C ASP A 239 -17.81 -4.73 6.30
N GLU A 240 -17.30 -3.85 5.43
CA GLU A 240 -16.76 -4.26 4.13
C GLU A 240 -15.43 -5.00 4.26
N LEU A 241 -14.54 -4.58 5.16
CA LEU A 241 -13.29 -5.28 5.44
C LEU A 241 -13.55 -6.73 5.87
N ILE A 242 -14.47 -6.94 6.81
CA ILE A 242 -14.82 -8.26 7.33
C ILE A 242 -15.43 -9.11 6.21
N ARG A 243 -16.34 -8.54 5.42
CA ARG A 243 -16.99 -9.20 4.29
C ARG A 243 -15.96 -9.67 3.25
N VAL A 244 -15.05 -8.80 2.84
CA VAL A 244 -14.03 -9.09 1.82
C VAL A 244 -12.98 -10.06 2.36
N ALA A 245 -12.52 -9.87 3.60
CA ALA A 245 -11.55 -10.75 4.24
C ALA A 245 -12.12 -12.17 4.38
N GLY A 246 -13.37 -12.29 4.87
CA GLY A 246 -14.04 -13.58 4.99
C GLY A 246 -14.26 -14.25 3.62
N ALA A 247 -14.68 -13.50 2.60
CA ALA A 247 -14.78 -14.03 1.23
C ALA A 247 -13.41 -14.53 0.70
N GLY A 248 -12.31 -13.89 1.12
CA GLY A 248 -10.93 -14.29 0.84
C GLY A 248 -10.43 -15.48 1.68
N GLY A 249 -11.26 -15.98 2.60
CA GLY A 249 -10.93 -17.15 3.42
C GLY A 249 -10.31 -16.85 4.78
N VAL A 250 -10.31 -15.59 5.24
CA VAL A 250 -9.99 -15.23 6.62
C VAL A 250 -11.12 -15.71 7.52
N ASP A 251 -10.78 -16.48 8.54
CA ASP A 251 -11.74 -17.07 9.49
C ASP A 251 -11.67 -16.44 10.90
N GLU A 252 -10.69 -15.57 11.14
CA GLU A 252 -10.54 -14.90 12.41
C GLU A 252 -9.92 -13.50 12.27
N ILE A 253 -10.52 -12.50 12.95
CA ILE A 253 -10.02 -11.13 12.98
C ILE A 253 -9.90 -10.67 14.43
N VAL A 254 -8.70 -10.22 14.81
CA VAL A 254 -8.44 -9.64 16.13
C VAL A 254 -8.28 -8.13 15.98
N VAL A 255 -9.14 -7.40 16.69
CA VAL A 255 -9.20 -5.94 16.64
C VAL A 255 -8.59 -5.34 17.91
N GLY A 256 -7.67 -4.41 17.73
CA GLY A 256 -7.19 -3.50 18.76
C GLY A 256 -7.57 -2.07 18.43
N MET A 257 -8.12 -1.33 19.40
CA MET A 257 -8.52 0.04 19.11
C MET A 257 -8.49 0.93 20.35
N ALA A 258 -8.38 2.23 20.11
CA ALA A 258 -8.57 3.25 21.12
C ALA A 258 -10.04 3.34 21.59
N HIS A 259 -10.33 4.27 22.48
CA HIS A 259 -11.67 4.44 23.08
C HIS A 259 -12.70 4.98 22.08
N ARG A 260 -12.30 5.93 21.21
CA ARG A 260 -13.23 6.60 20.31
C ARG A 260 -13.88 5.62 19.33
N GLY A 261 -15.20 5.61 19.34
CA GLY A 261 -16.00 4.72 18.50
C GLY A 261 -16.09 3.27 18.99
N ARG A 262 -15.43 2.92 20.12
CA ARG A 262 -15.38 1.54 20.61
C ARG A 262 -16.77 0.97 20.94
N LEU A 263 -17.64 1.76 21.55
CA LEU A 263 -19.00 1.32 21.87
C LEU A 263 -19.81 1.05 20.60
N ASN A 264 -19.59 1.85 19.58
CA ASN A 264 -20.24 1.67 18.29
C ASN A 264 -19.73 0.41 17.56
N VAL A 265 -18.42 0.16 17.58
CA VAL A 265 -17.81 -1.07 17.05
C VAL A 265 -18.33 -2.30 17.80
N LEU A 266 -18.46 -2.25 19.13
CA LEU A 266 -19.04 -3.35 19.90
C LEU A 266 -20.44 -3.73 19.42
N VAL A 267 -21.31 -2.75 19.19
CA VAL A 267 -22.71 -2.99 18.79
C VAL A 267 -22.79 -3.28 17.29
N ASN A 268 -22.31 -2.38 16.44
CA ASN A 268 -22.58 -2.41 15.01
C ASN A 268 -21.61 -3.27 14.20
N THR A 269 -20.43 -3.62 14.76
CA THR A 269 -19.46 -4.50 14.09
C THR A 269 -19.41 -5.89 14.71
N LEU A 270 -19.30 -5.98 16.05
CA LEU A 270 -19.24 -7.26 16.74
C LEU A 270 -20.61 -7.82 17.14
N GLY A 271 -21.69 -7.07 16.97
CA GLY A 271 -23.04 -7.53 17.26
C GLY A 271 -23.37 -7.68 18.75
N LYS A 272 -22.68 -6.94 19.62
CA LYS A 272 -23.06 -6.90 21.04
C LYS A 272 -24.47 -6.32 21.16
N GLU A 273 -25.34 -7.02 21.87
CA GLU A 273 -26.71 -6.57 22.10
C GLU A 273 -26.75 -5.18 22.74
N PRO A 274 -27.47 -4.20 22.16
CA PRO A 274 -27.56 -2.85 22.73
C PRO A 274 -28.05 -2.83 24.19
N ALA A 275 -28.96 -3.72 24.57
CA ALA A 275 -29.43 -3.84 25.92
C ALA A 275 -28.30 -4.11 26.93
N MET A 276 -27.34 -4.97 26.54
CA MET A 276 -26.17 -5.26 27.39
C MET A 276 -25.30 -4.02 27.59
N LEU A 277 -25.16 -3.19 26.57
CA LEU A 277 -24.45 -1.92 26.68
C LEU A 277 -25.20 -0.91 27.56
N PHE A 278 -26.51 -0.84 27.41
CA PHE A 278 -27.33 0.07 28.23
C PHE A 278 -27.32 -0.31 29.73
N ASP A 279 -27.34 -1.60 30.06
CA ASP A 279 -27.18 -2.07 31.43
C ASP A 279 -25.84 -1.64 32.04
N GLU A 280 -24.77 -1.56 31.26
CA GLU A 280 -23.48 -1.02 31.72
C GLU A 280 -23.53 0.50 31.97
N PHE A 281 -24.31 1.26 31.18
CA PHE A 281 -24.55 2.68 31.42
C PHE A 281 -25.40 2.92 32.69
N GLU A 282 -26.31 2.01 33.00
CA GLU A 282 -27.21 2.06 34.13
C GLU A 282 -26.62 1.45 35.43
N GLY A 283 -25.38 0.91 35.35
CA GLY A 283 -24.68 0.34 36.50
C GLY A 283 -25.24 -1.00 36.99
N LYS A 284 -26.12 -1.65 36.21
CA LYS A 284 -26.79 -2.89 36.62
C LYS A 284 -25.85 -4.10 36.71
N LYS A 285 -24.72 -4.11 36.01
CA LYS A 285 -23.71 -5.20 36.00
C LYS A 285 -22.57 -5.03 37.01
N ALA A 286 -22.47 -3.91 37.70
CA ALA A 286 -21.34 -3.62 38.58
C ALA A 286 -21.33 -4.42 39.91
N GLN A 287 -22.36 -5.22 40.18
CA GLN A 287 -22.49 -5.91 41.50
C GLN A 287 -21.69 -7.22 41.61
N ASP A 288 -21.23 -7.82 40.51
CA ASP A 288 -20.55 -9.14 40.51
C ASP A 288 -19.04 -9.13 40.24
N LEU A 289 -18.44 -7.98 39.92
CA LEU A 289 -17.02 -7.89 39.62
C LEU A 289 -16.28 -7.11 40.71
N THR A 290 -15.44 -7.78 41.47
CA THR A 290 -14.55 -7.23 42.48
C THR A 290 -13.51 -6.25 41.95
N ALA A 291 -13.37 -6.11 40.63
CA ALA A 291 -12.55 -5.13 39.93
C ALA A 291 -13.30 -4.66 38.68
N GLY A 292 -14.14 -3.62 38.83
CA GLY A 292 -14.88 -3.01 37.71
C GLY A 292 -13.95 -2.21 36.82
N ASP A 293 -13.79 -2.65 35.57
CA ASP A 293 -13.20 -1.82 34.55
C ASP A 293 -14.28 -0.95 33.88
N VAL A 294 -13.86 0.13 33.22
CA VAL A 294 -14.78 1.06 32.54
C VAL A 294 -15.29 0.45 31.24
N LYS A 295 -16.55 0.74 30.90
CA LYS A 295 -17.26 0.18 29.74
C LYS A 295 -16.51 0.29 28.43
N TYR A 296 -15.67 1.31 28.22
CA TYR A 296 -14.90 1.55 27.01
C TYR A 296 -13.52 0.88 27.00
N HIS A 297 -13.17 0.07 28.00
CA HIS A 297 -11.98 -0.81 27.99
C HIS A 297 -12.34 -2.26 27.67
N MET A 298 -13.60 -2.63 27.80
CA MET A 298 -14.03 -4.03 27.69
C MET A 298 -13.78 -4.62 26.31
N GLY A 299 -13.32 -5.87 26.30
CA GLY A 299 -13.26 -6.72 25.12
C GLY A 299 -14.59 -7.40 24.82
N TYR A 300 -14.66 -7.99 23.66
CA TYR A 300 -15.81 -8.78 23.22
C TYR A 300 -15.39 -9.74 22.11
N SER A 301 -16.07 -10.88 21.99
CA SER A 301 -15.89 -11.74 20.83
C SER A 301 -17.22 -12.33 20.37
N SER A 302 -17.32 -12.55 19.08
CA SER A 302 -18.52 -13.09 18.42
C SER A 302 -18.18 -13.68 17.07
N ASP A 303 -19.07 -14.49 16.54
CA ASP A 303 -18.99 -15.00 15.18
C ASP A 303 -19.94 -14.20 14.29
N VAL A 304 -19.42 -13.76 13.12
CA VAL A 304 -20.22 -13.07 12.10
C VAL A 304 -20.23 -13.88 10.81
N SER A 305 -21.35 -13.82 10.10
CA SER A 305 -21.47 -14.49 8.82
C SER A 305 -20.84 -13.65 7.70
N THR A 306 -19.99 -14.27 6.88
CA THR A 306 -19.40 -13.67 5.68
C THR A 306 -19.70 -14.55 4.45
N PRO A 307 -19.49 -14.04 3.23
CA PRO A 307 -19.65 -14.85 2.02
C PRO A 307 -18.77 -16.11 1.97
N GLY A 308 -17.65 -16.12 2.69
CA GLY A 308 -16.73 -17.27 2.79
C GLY A 308 -17.01 -18.20 3.96
N GLY A 309 -18.04 -17.91 4.77
CA GLY A 309 -18.40 -18.66 5.96
C GLY A 309 -18.32 -17.82 7.24
N PRO A 310 -18.42 -18.44 8.43
CA PRO A 310 -18.29 -17.73 9.69
C PRO A 310 -16.90 -17.18 9.87
N CYS A 311 -16.82 -15.94 10.40
CA CYS A 311 -15.58 -15.29 10.79
C CYS A 311 -15.66 -14.92 12.27
N HIS A 312 -14.69 -15.37 13.06
CA HIS A 312 -14.60 -15.04 14.48
C HIS A 312 -13.96 -13.66 14.69
N LEU A 313 -14.68 -12.75 15.32
CA LEU A 313 -14.18 -11.42 15.66
C LEU A 313 -13.82 -11.36 17.13
N THR A 314 -12.66 -10.83 17.45
CA THR A 314 -12.22 -10.57 18.82
C THR A 314 -11.80 -9.11 18.94
N LEU A 315 -12.47 -8.34 19.80
CA LEU A 315 -12.00 -7.03 20.24
C LEU A 315 -11.20 -7.20 21.52
N ALA A 316 -9.91 -6.91 21.47
CA ALA A 316 -9.03 -7.02 22.62
C ALA A 316 -9.41 -6.00 23.70
N PHE A 317 -9.20 -6.36 24.98
CA PHE A 317 -9.23 -5.37 26.07
C PHE A 317 -8.16 -4.31 25.82
N ASN A 318 -8.42 -3.07 26.25
CA ASN A 318 -7.39 -2.03 26.21
C ASN A 318 -7.40 -1.23 27.51
N PRO A 319 -6.25 -0.69 27.93
CA PRO A 319 -6.18 0.28 29.02
C PRO A 319 -6.37 1.71 28.51
N SER A 320 -6.28 2.69 29.40
CA SER A 320 -6.29 4.11 29.02
C SER A 320 -5.04 4.58 28.29
N HIS A 321 -3.98 3.79 28.27
CA HIS A 321 -2.74 4.07 27.55
C HIS A 321 -2.94 3.78 26.05
N LEU A 322 -2.85 4.81 25.23
CA LEU A 322 -3.01 4.68 23.78
C LEU A 322 -1.89 3.82 23.17
N GLU A 323 -2.21 3.07 22.14
CA GLU A 323 -1.32 2.23 21.31
C GLU A 323 -0.78 0.96 22.01
N ILE A 324 -0.81 0.84 23.32
CA ILE A 324 -0.22 -0.31 24.02
C ILE A 324 -0.93 -1.64 23.69
N VAL A 325 -2.16 -1.60 23.20
CA VAL A 325 -2.90 -2.78 22.73
C VAL A 325 -2.32 -3.36 21.42
N ASN A 326 -1.57 -2.58 20.66
CA ASN A 326 -1.06 -2.98 19.34
C ASN A 326 -0.15 -4.20 19.41
N PRO A 327 0.93 -4.23 20.21
CA PRO A 327 1.77 -5.41 20.32
C PRO A 327 1.01 -6.62 20.91
N VAL A 328 0.00 -6.39 21.78
CA VAL A 328 -0.84 -7.46 22.32
C VAL A 328 -1.65 -8.13 21.20
N VAL A 329 -2.30 -7.33 20.35
CA VAL A 329 -3.08 -7.85 19.20
C VAL A 329 -2.19 -8.56 18.21
N VAL A 330 -1.06 -7.95 17.83
CA VAL A 330 -0.12 -8.55 16.87
C VAL A 330 0.44 -9.87 17.42
N GLY A 331 0.82 -9.93 18.70
CA GLY A 331 1.28 -11.16 19.34
C GLY A 331 0.19 -12.23 19.41
N SER A 332 -1.06 -11.82 19.70
CA SER A 332 -2.23 -12.73 19.67
C SER A 332 -2.45 -13.31 18.28
N VAL A 333 -2.43 -12.48 17.24
CA VAL A 333 -2.59 -12.91 15.83
C VAL A 333 -1.45 -13.83 15.44
N TYR A 334 -0.20 -13.48 15.75
CA TYR A 334 0.95 -14.33 15.47
C TYR A 334 0.81 -15.72 16.09
N SER A 335 0.41 -15.79 17.38
CA SER A 335 0.17 -17.06 18.06
C SER A 335 -0.93 -17.89 17.38
N ARG A 336 -2.03 -17.24 16.97
CA ARG A 336 -3.15 -17.90 16.26
C ARG A 336 -2.75 -18.40 14.89
N GLN A 337 -1.98 -17.61 14.13
CA GLN A 337 -1.41 -18.01 12.85
C GLN A 337 -0.47 -19.22 12.99
N ARG A 338 0.43 -19.19 13.98
CA ARG A 338 1.37 -20.29 14.26
C ARG A 338 0.64 -21.61 14.58
N ARG A 339 -0.44 -21.58 15.36
CA ARG A 339 -1.23 -22.78 15.66
C ARG A 339 -1.92 -23.38 14.45
N ARG A 340 -2.19 -22.58 13.40
CA ARG A 340 -2.79 -23.04 12.13
C ARG A 340 -1.77 -23.54 11.11
N GLY A 341 -0.47 -23.51 11.40
CA GLY A 341 0.59 -23.95 10.52
C GLY A 341 0.82 -23.03 9.32
N GLU A 342 1.25 -23.58 8.20
CA GLU A 342 1.65 -22.81 7.01
C GLU A 342 0.55 -21.86 6.45
N LYS A 343 -0.69 -22.30 6.47
CA LYS A 343 -1.84 -21.50 5.99
C LYS A 343 -2.33 -20.46 7.00
N GLY A 344 -1.77 -20.40 8.20
CA GLY A 344 -2.25 -19.54 9.26
C GLY A 344 -2.18 -18.06 8.93
N LYS A 345 -1.21 -17.63 8.14
CA LYS A 345 -1.06 -16.23 7.70
C LYS A 345 -2.25 -15.73 6.88
N ASP A 346 -2.89 -16.63 6.12
CA ASP A 346 -4.03 -16.30 5.28
C ASP A 346 -5.36 -16.43 6.03
N LYS A 347 -5.34 -16.86 7.30
CA LYS A 347 -6.53 -17.20 8.08
C LYS A 347 -6.83 -16.21 9.21
N VAL A 348 -5.82 -15.51 9.71
CA VAL A 348 -5.99 -14.62 10.86
C VAL A 348 -5.45 -13.23 10.53
N LEU A 349 -6.31 -12.22 10.71
CA LEU A 349 -5.99 -10.82 10.42
C LEU A 349 -5.95 -10.00 11.71
N ALA A 350 -4.95 -9.11 11.83
CA ALA A 350 -4.92 -8.04 12.83
C ALA A 350 -5.51 -6.76 12.25
N VAL A 351 -6.38 -6.10 13.00
CA VAL A 351 -6.90 -4.77 12.67
C VAL A 351 -6.64 -3.83 13.84
N LEU A 352 -5.89 -2.76 13.60
CA LEU A 352 -5.53 -1.76 14.59
C LEU A 352 -6.15 -0.41 14.19
N ILE A 353 -6.90 0.22 15.12
CA ILE A 353 -7.68 1.43 14.89
C ILE A 353 -7.31 2.48 15.92
N HIS A 354 -6.62 3.52 15.50
CA HIS A 354 -6.12 4.57 16.38
C HIS A 354 -6.20 5.96 15.73
N GLY A 355 -5.97 7.00 16.52
CA GLY A 355 -5.79 8.35 16.01
C GLY A 355 -4.37 8.53 15.45
N ASP A 356 -4.24 9.33 14.42
CA ASP A 356 -3.00 9.61 13.69
C ASP A 356 -1.86 10.13 14.60
N ALA A 357 -2.16 11.08 15.47
CA ALA A 357 -1.18 11.64 16.40
C ALA A 357 -0.63 10.60 17.37
N ALA A 358 -1.46 9.68 17.86
CA ALA A 358 -1.03 8.60 18.77
C ALA A 358 -0.18 7.57 18.01
N VAL A 359 -0.56 7.18 16.79
CA VAL A 359 0.23 6.26 15.95
C VAL A 359 1.61 6.82 15.68
N ALA A 360 1.72 8.10 15.33
CA ALA A 360 2.99 8.74 15.06
C ALA A 360 3.82 9.05 16.32
N GLY A 361 3.14 9.39 17.44
CA GLY A 361 3.78 9.92 18.64
C GLY A 361 4.14 8.89 19.72
N GLN A 362 3.66 7.65 19.61
CA GLN A 362 3.91 6.60 20.62
C GLN A 362 4.98 5.62 20.14
N GLY A 363 6.14 5.62 20.80
CA GLY A 363 7.30 4.78 20.44
C GLY A 363 7.02 3.27 20.39
N VAL A 364 6.02 2.78 21.09
CA VAL A 364 5.60 1.36 21.09
C VAL A 364 5.25 0.85 19.69
N ASN A 365 4.75 1.72 18.79
CA ASN A 365 4.43 1.32 17.42
C ASN A 365 5.70 1.05 16.61
N GLN A 366 6.72 1.90 16.71
CA GLN A 366 8.00 1.70 16.06
C GLN A 366 8.71 0.46 16.59
N GLU A 367 8.65 0.21 17.91
CA GLU A 367 9.19 -0.99 18.52
C GLU A 367 8.47 -2.26 18.02
N MET A 368 7.14 -2.25 17.95
CA MET A 368 6.36 -3.36 17.41
C MET A 368 6.73 -3.65 15.95
N LEU A 369 6.90 -2.63 15.12
CA LEU A 369 7.30 -2.79 13.72
C LEU A 369 8.73 -3.37 13.60
N ASN A 370 9.65 -2.95 14.49
CA ASN A 370 11.00 -3.51 14.54
C ASN A 370 10.95 -5.00 14.91
N PHE A 371 10.16 -5.41 15.89
CA PHE A 371 9.98 -6.83 16.23
C PHE A 371 9.41 -7.63 15.07
N GLY A 372 8.49 -7.06 14.31
CA GLY A 372 7.88 -7.70 13.14
C GLY A 372 8.88 -8.06 12.03
N GLN A 373 10.04 -7.43 11.99
CA GLN A 373 11.09 -7.70 11.01
C GLN A 373 12.20 -8.64 11.52
N THR A 374 12.16 -9.07 12.79
CA THR A 374 13.12 -10.03 13.34
C THR A 374 12.83 -11.43 12.81
N ARG A 375 13.90 -12.20 12.52
CA ARG A 375 13.84 -13.59 12.06
C ARG A 375 13.93 -14.56 13.23
#